data_5d95753929836b3a6af713f6f3504b46
#
_entry.id   5d95753929836b3a6af713f6f3504b46
#
_cell.length_a   1.000
_cell.length_b   1.000
_cell.length_c   1.000
_cell.angle_alpha   90.00
_cell.angle_beta   90.00
_cell.angle_gamma   90.00
#
_symmetry.space_group_name_H-M   'P 1'
#
loop_
_entity.id
_entity.type
_entity.pdbx_description
1 polymer ?
#
loop_
_entity_poly.entity_id
_entity_poly.type
_entity_poly.pdbx_seq_one_letter_code
_entity_poly.pdbx_strand_id
1 'polypeptide(L)'
;MKTKYKLLNVGLFFLSISQSIVLASDPYPGYTLFSIGRTAYLYDIDKKKVHQWKVSEGSIQTSPYLLPDGSVLFPLNKGGFTFRPGGAHPSGTFQKISWDGEVLWDFSFFGDNFTPSYDVEPMPNGNILVCAGFEERRRPGKLFEIKPIGKNGGEVVWECNVSEKLGDLVQGYINSVSFNPSLDQVLVNIQAPARTLAIFDHSNSKANLIFKWDKGFTGRLHGGCWVTDRYLGTNIQIPDADKKLMRIGNIITVSNGDNQAVEVNPKTNERVESFNYEFSEHQGSVQRLPNGNTLIVSGYSQQINELDNNGKIVWSLETSGRISRAYRYGLKYQGVLNKN
;
A
#
# COMPACT_ATOMS: atom_id res chain seq x y z
N MET A 1 17.38 42.12 74.85
CA MET A 1 17.30 40.91 74.00
C MET A 1 16.21 41.11 72.97
N LYS A 2 16.58 41.33 71.70
CA LYS A 2 15.61 41.47 70.59
C LYS A 2 15.71 40.20 69.76
N THR A 3 14.69 39.32 69.77
CA THR A 3 14.57 38.10 69.00
C THR A 3 14.09 38.46 67.57
N LYS A 4 14.93 38.20 66.57
CA LYS A 4 14.58 38.35 65.16
C LYS A 4 13.94 37.06 64.65
N TYR A 5 12.71 37.14 64.17
CA TYR A 5 12.06 36.06 63.44
C TYR A 5 12.40 36.17 61.96
N LYS A 6 12.97 35.10 61.39
CA LYS A 6 13.16 34.94 59.94
C LYS A 6 11.88 34.34 59.36
N LEU A 7 11.22 35.06 58.46
CA LEU A 7 10.17 34.52 57.64
C LEU A 7 10.79 33.64 56.50
N LEU A 8 10.39 32.39 56.49
CA LEU A 8 10.72 31.47 55.40
C LEU A 8 9.65 31.65 54.31
N ASN A 9 10.03 32.21 53.14
CA ASN A 9 9.17 32.24 51.94
C ASN A 9 9.21 30.88 51.30
N VAL A 10 8.13 30.10 51.43
CA VAL A 10 7.89 28.88 50.68
C VAL A 10 7.22 29.26 49.35
N GLY A 11 8.01 29.32 48.29
CA GLY A 11 7.48 29.52 46.95
C GLY A 11 6.81 28.23 46.48
N LEU A 12 5.49 28.23 46.38
CA LEU A 12 4.75 27.16 45.67
C LEU A 12 5.00 27.31 44.15
N PHE A 13 5.79 26.41 43.61
CA PHE A 13 5.84 26.21 42.14
C PHE A 13 4.62 25.40 41.71
N PHE A 14 3.65 26.07 41.10
CA PHE A 14 2.60 25.40 40.35
C PHE A 14 3.19 24.93 39.00
N LEU A 15 3.48 23.66 38.90
CA LEU A 15 3.70 23.01 37.58
C LEU A 15 2.31 22.93 36.91
N SER A 16 2.03 23.84 35.99
CA SER A 16 0.91 23.68 35.08
C SER A 16 1.25 22.62 34.07
N ILE A 17 0.79 21.39 34.32
CA ILE A 17 0.77 20.33 33.28
C ILE A 17 -0.35 20.72 32.32
N SER A 18 0.00 21.41 31.24
CA SER A 18 -0.91 21.57 30.11
C SER A 18 -1.04 20.19 29.44
N GLN A 19 -2.03 19.42 29.82
CA GLN A 19 -2.47 18.31 29.00
C GLN A 19 -3.03 18.89 27.71
N SER A 20 -2.27 18.83 26.64
CA SER A 20 -2.80 19.06 25.31
C SER A 20 -3.85 17.99 25.07
N ILE A 21 -5.12 18.37 25.11
CA ILE A 21 -6.22 17.51 24.64
C ILE A 21 -5.99 17.39 23.14
N VAL A 22 -5.36 16.31 22.70
CA VAL A 22 -5.30 15.95 21.30
C VAL A 22 -6.71 15.49 20.94
N LEU A 23 -7.47 16.35 20.30
CA LEU A 23 -8.77 16.00 19.74
C LEU A 23 -8.51 14.88 18.72
N ALA A 24 -9.32 13.83 18.77
CA ALA A 24 -9.29 12.79 17.75
C ALA A 24 -9.52 13.49 16.39
N SER A 25 -8.68 13.17 15.40
CA SER A 25 -8.86 13.73 14.06
C SER A 25 -10.11 13.13 13.43
N ASP A 26 -10.83 13.92 12.66
CA ASP A 26 -11.94 13.43 11.84
C ASP A 26 -11.44 12.45 10.79
N PRO A 27 -12.29 11.51 10.34
CA PRO A 27 -11.97 10.63 9.22
C PRO A 27 -11.62 11.45 7.97
N TYR A 28 -10.60 10.99 7.23
CA TYR A 28 -10.22 11.65 5.98
C TYR A 28 -11.31 11.46 4.92
N PRO A 29 -11.88 12.54 4.38
CA PRO A 29 -12.97 12.47 3.41
C PRO A 29 -12.49 11.88 2.07
N GLY A 30 -13.31 11.03 1.48
CA GLY A 30 -12.96 10.40 0.20
C GLY A 30 -13.72 9.12 -0.07
N TYR A 31 -13.22 8.37 -1.02
CA TYR A 31 -13.83 7.13 -1.51
C TYR A 31 -12.92 5.95 -1.19
N THR A 32 -13.49 4.86 -0.68
CA THR A 32 -12.75 3.65 -0.33
C THR A 32 -13.02 2.55 -1.35
N LEU A 33 -11.95 2.12 -2.06
CA LEU A 33 -11.98 1.01 -3.00
C LEU A 33 -11.44 -0.25 -2.32
N PHE A 34 -12.17 -1.34 -2.47
CA PHE A 34 -11.76 -2.69 -2.03
C PHE A 34 -12.45 -3.76 -2.88
N SER A 35 -12.06 -5.03 -2.71
CA SER A 35 -12.70 -6.14 -3.43
C SER A 35 -13.09 -7.28 -2.50
N ILE A 36 -14.20 -7.95 -2.87
CA ILE A 36 -14.65 -9.20 -2.26
C ILE A 36 -14.95 -10.19 -3.39
N GLY A 37 -14.23 -11.30 -3.40
CA GLY A 37 -14.38 -12.33 -4.43
C GLY A 37 -14.10 -11.78 -5.83
N ARG A 38 -15.14 -11.65 -6.64
CA ARG A 38 -15.06 -11.19 -8.05
C ARG A 38 -15.53 -9.75 -8.26
N THR A 39 -15.81 -9.03 -7.21
CA THR A 39 -16.39 -7.68 -7.28
C THR A 39 -15.53 -6.67 -6.54
N ALA A 40 -15.21 -5.56 -7.21
CA ALA A 40 -14.66 -4.36 -6.59
C ALA A 40 -15.79 -3.41 -6.22
N TYR A 41 -15.66 -2.76 -5.08
CA TYR A 41 -16.64 -1.84 -4.53
C TYR A 41 -15.97 -0.50 -4.23
N LEU A 42 -16.67 0.58 -4.55
CA LEU A 42 -16.32 1.95 -4.20
C LEU A 42 -17.37 2.50 -3.24
N TYR A 43 -16.96 2.91 -2.06
CA TYR A 43 -17.82 3.47 -1.01
C TYR A 43 -17.36 4.88 -0.66
N ASP A 44 -18.30 5.76 -0.37
CA ASP A 44 -18.00 7.09 0.18
C ASP A 44 -17.69 7.03 1.69
N ILE A 45 -17.39 8.19 2.27
CA ILE A 45 -17.08 8.30 3.69
C ILE A 45 -18.29 7.98 4.58
N ASP A 46 -19.51 8.20 4.10
CA ASP A 46 -20.78 7.88 4.77
C ASP A 46 -21.15 6.41 4.65
N LYS A 47 -20.25 5.58 4.10
CA LYS A 47 -20.42 4.13 3.91
C LYS A 47 -21.54 3.79 2.91
N LYS A 48 -21.85 4.69 1.99
CA LYS A 48 -22.75 4.41 0.88
C LYS A 48 -21.96 3.87 -0.31
N LYS A 49 -22.48 2.84 -0.95
CA LYS A 49 -21.89 2.31 -2.17
C LYS A 49 -22.11 3.31 -3.31
N VAL A 50 -21.00 3.83 -3.85
CA VAL A 50 -20.98 4.75 -4.98
C VAL A 50 -20.99 3.98 -6.29
N HIS A 51 -20.15 2.93 -6.38
CA HIS A 51 -20.03 2.13 -7.60
C HIS A 51 -19.54 0.71 -7.32
N GLN A 52 -19.64 -0.16 -8.33
CA GLN A 52 -19.06 -1.50 -8.28
C GLN A 52 -18.67 -1.98 -9.68
N TRP A 53 -17.62 -2.79 -9.76
CA TRP A 53 -17.19 -3.49 -10.97
C TRP A 53 -17.14 -4.99 -10.69
N LYS A 54 -17.54 -5.80 -11.65
CA LYS A 54 -17.50 -7.26 -11.52
C LYS A 54 -16.75 -7.88 -12.67
N VAL A 55 -15.71 -8.65 -12.35
CA VAL A 55 -14.99 -9.41 -13.38
C VAL A 55 -15.81 -10.62 -13.81
N SER A 56 -15.84 -10.89 -15.12
CA SER A 56 -16.61 -12.00 -15.70
C SER A 56 -15.96 -13.35 -15.46
N GLU A 57 -14.60 -13.38 -15.41
CA GLU A 57 -13.81 -14.60 -15.28
C GLU A 57 -12.69 -14.46 -14.26
N GLY A 58 -12.20 -15.59 -13.75
CA GLY A 58 -11.09 -15.64 -12.82
C GLY A 58 -11.46 -15.16 -11.41
N SER A 59 -10.44 -14.81 -10.64
CA SER A 59 -10.57 -14.26 -9.29
C SER A 59 -9.62 -13.09 -9.08
N ILE A 60 -10.05 -12.06 -8.37
CA ILE A 60 -9.21 -10.93 -7.98
C ILE A 60 -8.21 -11.42 -6.92
N GLN A 61 -6.92 -11.18 -7.14
CA GLN A 61 -5.87 -11.76 -6.28
C GLN A 61 -5.51 -10.89 -5.09
N THR A 62 -5.46 -9.57 -5.27
CA THR A 62 -5.15 -8.64 -4.19
C THR A 62 -6.17 -7.52 -4.15
N SER A 63 -5.86 -6.36 -4.67
CA SER A 63 -6.75 -5.22 -4.70
C SER A 63 -6.79 -4.60 -6.09
N PRO A 64 -7.97 -4.17 -6.54
CA PRO A 64 -8.07 -3.33 -7.73
C PRO A 64 -7.53 -1.93 -7.45
N TYR A 65 -7.18 -1.22 -8.53
CA TYR A 65 -6.78 0.17 -8.50
C TYR A 65 -7.73 1.01 -9.35
N LEU A 66 -8.30 2.05 -8.77
CA LEU A 66 -9.04 3.06 -9.52
C LEU A 66 -8.04 3.97 -10.25
N LEU A 67 -8.26 4.14 -11.55
CA LEU A 67 -7.40 4.96 -12.40
C LEU A 67 -7.99 6.36 -12.61
N PRO A 68 -7.18 7.35 -13.00
CA PRO A 68 -7.67 8.73 -13.19
C PRO A 68 -8.77 8.89 -14.24
N ASP A 69 -8.86 7.98 -15.21
CA ASP A 69 -9.92 7.96 -16.22
C ASP A 69 -11.25 7.32 -15.75
N GLY A 70 -11.30 6.87 -14.49
CA GLY A 70 -12.46 6.20 -13.89
C GLY A 70 -12.52 4.70 -14.16
N SER A 71 -11.59 4.16 -14.92
CA SER A 71 -11.49 2.70 -15.05
C SER A 71 -10.80 2.06 -13.84
N VAL A 72 -10.92 0.75 -13.71
CA VAL A 72 -10.29 -0.02 -12.63
C VAL A 72 -9.36 -1.07 -13.23
N LEU A 73 -8.15 -1.15 -12.71
CA LEU A 73 -7.16 -2.19 -13.02
C LEU A 73 -7.29 -3.33 -12.02
N PHE A 74 -7.40 -4.55 -12.53
CA PHE A 74 -7.54 -5.78 -11.75
C PHE A 74 -6.36 -6.73 -11.98
N PRO A 75 -5.68 -7.21 -10.93
CA PRO A 75 -4.84 -8.39 -10.99
C PRO A 75 -5.72 -9.64 -10.85
N LEU A 76 -5.77 -10.46 -11.89
CA LEU A 76 -6.66 -11.63 -11.96
C LEU A 76 -5.88 -12.94 -12.06
N ASN A 77 -6.42 -13.98 -11.43
CA ASN A 77 -6.08 -15.35 -11.71
C ASN A 77 -7.16 -15.98 -12.61
N LYS A 78 -6.83 -16.15 -13.88
CA LYS A 78 -7.64 -16.91 -14.85
C LYS A 78 -7.06 -18.31 -15.14
N GLY A 79 -5.96 -18.69 -14.46
CA GLY A 79 -5.20 -19.90 -14.77
C GLY A 79 -4.30 -19.75 -15.99
N GLY A 80 -3.91 -20.87 -16.60
CA GLY A 80 -3.10 -20.89 -17.83
C GLY A 80 -1.59 -20.76 -17.65
N PHE A 81 -1.09 -20.59 -16.43
CA PHE A 81 0.34 -20.52 -16.15
C PHE A 81 0.95 -21.93 -15.97
N THR A 82 2.22 -22.08 -16.38
CA THR A 82 2.93 -23.37 -16.39
C THR A 82 3.30 -23.86 -15.00
N PHE A 83 3.53 -22.95 -14.05
CA PHE A 83 3.79 -23.28 -12.66
C PHE A 83 3.09 -22.32 -11.70
N ARG A 84 2.91 -22.76 -10.46
CA ARG A 84 2.37 -21.95 -9.38
C ARG A 84 3.47 -21.59 -8.41
N PRO A 85 3.87 -20.31 -8.28
CA PRO A 85 4.85 -19.90 -7.28
C PRO A 85 4.40 -20.36 -5.89
N GLY A 86 5.29 -21.01 -5.15
CA GLY A 86 4.94 -21.58 -3.85
C GLY A 86 4.55 -20.50 -2.83
N GLY A 87 3.36 -20.61 -2.26
CA GLY A 87 2.83 -19.66 -1.26
C GLY A 87 2.36 -18.32 -1.82
N ALA A 88 2.45 -18.12 -3.12
CA ALA A 88 2.03 -16.90 -3.80
C ALA A 88 0.54 -16.95 -4.20
N HIS A 89 -0.03 -15.78 -4.42
CA HIS A 89 -1.32 -15.60 -5.07
C HIS A 89 -1.08 -15.29 -6.55
N PRO A 90 -1.02 -16.31 -7.44
CA PRO A 90 -0.71 -16.09 -8.84
C PRO A 90 -1.80 -15.23 -9.47
N SER A 91 -1.39 -14.15 -10.13
CA SER A 91 -2.30 -13.30 -10.91
C SER A 91 -2.21 -13.63 -12.40
N GLY A 92 -1.15 -13.32 -13.04
CA GLY A 92 -0.88 -13.69 -14.44
C GLY A 92 -1.76 -13.00 -15.48
N THR A 93 -2.91 -12.45 -15.12
CA THR A 93 -3.78 -11.69 -16.01
C THR A 93 -4.08 -10.33 -15.40
N PHE A 94 -4.03 -9.30 -16.24
CA PHE A 94 -4.35 -7.93 -15.86
C PHE A 94 -5.51 -7.44 -16.73
N GLN A 95 -6.56 -6.93 -16.08
CA GLN A 95 -7.74 -6.47 -16.79
C GLN A 95 -8.05 -5.04 -16.38
N LYS A 96 -8.28 -4.17 -17.36
CA LYS A 96 -8.77 -2.81 -17.17
C LYS A 96 -10.23 -2.75 -17.59
N ILE A 97 -11.10 -2.33 -16.68
CA ILE A 97 -12.54 -2.23 -16.90
C ILE A 97 -12.96 -0.77 -16.75
N SER A 98 -13.73 -0.25 -17.71
CA SER A 98 -14.28 1.11 -17.68
C SER A 98 -15.26 1.29 -16.50
N TRP A 99 -15.64 2.55 -16.23
CA TRP A 99 -16.69 2.83 -15.25
C TRP A 99 -17.99 2.09 -15.59
N ASP A 100 -18.36 2.02 -16.85
CA ASP A 100 -19.60 1.40 -17.33
C ASP A 100 -19.51 -0.12 -17.49
N GLY A 101 -18.38 -0.74 -17.12
CA GLY A 101 -18.21 -2.19 -17.13
C GLY A 101 -17.64 -2.77 -18.42
N GLU A 102 -17.23 -1.94 -19.40
CA GLU A 102 -16.56 -2.41 -20.61
C GLU A 102 -15.13 -2.85 -20.31
N VAL A 103 -14.71 -4.00 -20.83
CA VAL A 103 -13.31 -4.45 -20.78
C VAL A 103 -12.50 -3.67 -21.80
N LEU A 104 -11.66 -2.76 -21.31
CA LEU A 104 -10.80 -1.90 -22.12
C LEU A 104 -9.48 -2.58 -22.50
N TRP A 105 -8.96 -3.44 -21.61
CA TRP A 105 -7.73 -4.17 -21.79
C TRP A 105 -7.76 -5.48 -20.99
N ASP A 106 -7.28 -6.58 -21.58
CA ASP A 106 -7.23 -7.89 -20.95
C ASP A 106 -5.96 -8.62 -21.46
N PHE A 107 -4.95 -8.69 -20.61
CA PHE A 107 -3.63 -9.19 -20.99
C PHE A 107 -3.13 -10.23 -20.01
N SER A 108 -2.75 -11.38 -20.54
CA SER A 108 -2.08 -12.44 -19.76
C SER A 108 -0.58 -12.40 -20.00
N PHE A 109 0.17 -12.38 -18.88
CA PHE A 109 1.62 -12.30 -18.87
C PHE A 109 2.21 -13.34 -17.92
N PHE A 110 2.83 -14.33 -18.45
CA PHE A 110 3.61 -15.35 -17.73
C PHE A 110 4.56 -16.04 -18.71
N GLY A 111 5.67 -16.57 -18.19
CA GLY A 111 6.65 -17.30 -18.95
C GLY A 111 6.81 -18.74 -18.45
N ASP A 112 7.71 -19.46 -19.07
CA ASP A 112 7.97 -20.86 -18.71
C ASP A 112 8.54 -21.03 -17.29
N ASN A 113 9.19 -20.01 -16.75
CA ASN A 113 9.86 -20.03 -15.46
C ASN A 113 9.44 -18.91 -14.49
N PHE A 114 8.44 -18.10 -14.84
CA PHE A 114 7.90 -17.07 -13.96
C PHE A 114 6.38 -16.94 -14.09
N THR A 115 5.75 -16.55 -12.99
CA THR A 115 4.31 -16.19 -12.96
C THR A 115 4.14 -14.94 -12.12
N PRO A 116 3.47 -13.89 -12.63
CA PRO A 116 3.08 -12.76 -11.83
C PRO A 116 2.27 -13.19 -10.62
N SER A 117 2.53 -12.57 -9.51
CA SER A 117 1.92 -12.95 -8.24
C SER A 117 1.74 -11.76 -7.32
N TYR A 118 0.73 -11.82 -6.49
CA TYR A 118 0.35 -10.83 -5.50
C TYR A 118 -0.09 -9.50 -6.12
N ASP A 119 0.83 -8.60 -6.45
CA ASP A 119 0.54 -7.20 -6.64
C ASP A 119 0.85 -6.69 -8.04
N VAL A 120 0.11 -5.68 -8.43
CA VAL A 120 0.32 -4.84 -9.60
C VAL A 120 0.19 -3.39 -9.16
N GLU A 121 0.97 -2.50 -9.74
CA GLU A 121 0.90 -1.07 -9.45
C GLU A 121 0.70 -0.30 -10.77
N PRO A 122 -0.39 0.46 -10.96
CA PRO A 122 -0.53 1.32 -12.12
C PRO A 122 0.46 2.48 -12.02
N MET A 123 1.07 2.85 -13.15
CA MET A 123 2.05 3.92 -13.22
C MET A 123 1.45 5.18 -13.89
N PRO A 124 1.99 6.39 -13.59
CA PRO A 124 1.45 7.64 -14.16
C PRO A 124 1.53 7.74 -15.69
N ASN A 125 2.47 7.00 -16.31
CA ASN A 125 2.63 6.93 -17.77
C ASN A 125 1.63 5.98 -18.46
N GLY A 126 0.72 5.35 -17.69
CA GLY A 126 -0.26 4.40 -18.19
C GLY A 126 0.22 2.94 -18.24
N ASN A 127 1.49 2.69 -17.94
CA ASN A 127 2.04 1.35 -17.81
C ASN A 127 1.63 0.71 -16.46
N ILE A 128 1.93 -0.56 -16.29
CA ILE A 128 1.76 -1.27 -15.02
C ILE A 128 3.08 -1.87 -14.57
N LEU A 129 3.34 -1.80 -13.29
CA LEU A 129 4.47 -2.46 -12.66
C LEU A 129 3.99 -3.76 -12.01
N VAL A 130 4.65 -4.87 -12.32
CA VAL A 130 4.23 -6.21 -11.95
C VAL A 130 5.35 -6.90 -11.20
N CYS A 131 5.04 -7.58 -10.10
CA CYS A 131 5.95 -8.52 -9.48
C CYS A 131 5.63 -9.95 -9.89
N ALA A 132 6.67 -10.76 -10.11
CA ALA A 132 6.55 -12.14 -10.56
C ALA A 132 7.45 -13.05 -9.73
N GLY A 133 6.92 -14.20 -9.31
CA GLY A 133 7.68 -15.26 -8.66
C GLY A 133 8.34 -16.20 -9.66
N PHE A 134 9.47 -16.80 -9.26
CA PHE A 134 10.14 -17.86 -10.01
C PHE A 134 9.62 -19.26 -9.64
N GLU A 135 9.88 -20.24 -10.51
CA GLU A 135 9.66 -21.65 -10.21
C GLU A 135 10.48 -22.13 -9.02
N GLU A 136 11.70 -21.65 -8.87
CA GLU A 136 12.52 -21.89 -7.69
C GLU A 136 11.87 -21.26 -6.45
N ARG A 137 11.34 -22.10 -5.61
CA ARG A 137 10.62 -21.70 -4.40
C ARG A 137 11.51 -20.88 -3.48
N ARG A 138 10.93 -19.82 -2.91
CA ARG A 138 11.49 -18.97 -1.84
C ARG A 138 12.51 -17.94 -2.29
N ARG A 139 12.65 -17.65 -3.58
CA ARG A 139 13.44 -16.49 -4.02
C ARG A 139 12.54 -15.30 -4.33
N PRO A 140 12.97 -14.06 -4.02
CA PRO A 140 12.34 -12.89 -4.60
C PRO A 140 12.40 -13.02 -6.11
N GLY A 141 11.34 -12.72 -6.80
CA GLY A 141 11.30 -12.92 -8.24
C GLY A 141 11.89 -11.75 -9.03
N LYS A 142 11.15 -11.37 -10.07
CA LYS A 142 11.42 -10.23 -10.94
C LYS A 142 10.36 -9.16 -10.80
N LEU A 143 10.70 -7.96 -11.22
CA LEU A 143 9.77 -6.87 -11.52
C LEU A 143 9.76 -6.64 -13.02
N PHE A 144 8.59 -6.28 -13.53
CA PHE A 144 8.41 -5.90 -14.92
C PHE A 144 7.56 -4.64 -15.02
N GLU A 145 7.97 -3.68 -15.83
CA GLU A 145 7.09 -2.65 -16.31
C GLU A 145 6.52 -3.08 -17.65
N ILE A 146 5.19 -3.11 -17.74
CA ILE A 146 4.46 -3.54 -18.93
C ILE A 146 3.71 -2.35 -19.49
N LYS A 147 3.97 -2.02 -20.75
CA LYS A 147 3.23 -1.06 -21.55
C LYS A 147 2.06 -1.76 -22.22
N PRO A 148 0.81 -1.37 -21.91
CA PRO A 148 -0.36 -1.91 -22.61
C PRO A 148 -0.34 -1.60 -24.11
N ILE A 149 -0.69 -2.58 -24.96
CA ILE A 149 -0.79 -2.43 -26.41
C ILE A 149 -2.15 -2.93 -26.89
N GLY A 150 -2.94 -2.08 -27.48
CA GLY A 150 -4.27 -2.42 -27.98
C GLY A 150 -5.17 -2.94 -26.87
N LYS A 151 -6.03 -3.91 -27.20
CA LYS A 151 -7.00 -4.48 -26.24
C LYS A 151 -6.47 -5.67 -25.44
N ASN A 152 -5.45 -6.36 -25.93
CA ASN A 152 -4.97 -7.62 -25.34
C ASN A 152 -3.45 -7.88 -25.48
N GLY A 153 -2.68 -6.84 -25.78
CA GLY A 153 -1.24 -6.89 -25.90
C GLY A 153 -0.53 -6.16 -24.75
N GLY A 154 0.77 -6.48 -24.60
CA GLY A 154 1.66 -5.81 -23.66
C GLY A 154 3.11 -5.96 -24.09
N GLU A 155 3.94 -4.98 -23.79
CA GLU A 155 5.38 -4.95 -24.05
C GLU A 155 6.11 -4.70 -22.74
N VAL A 156 7.13 -5.52 -22.44
CA VAL A 156 8.02 -5.26 -21.31
C VAL A 156 8.99 -4.15 -21.71
N VAL A 157 8.91 -3.03 -21.02
CA VAL A 157 9.76 -1.86 -21.29
C VAL A 157 10.86 -1.65 -20.24
N TRP A 158 10.73 -2.29 -19.09
CA TRP A 158 11.74 -2.33 -18.04
C TRP A 158 11.61 -3.60 -17.22
N GLU A 159 12.74 -4.12 -16.71
CA GLU A 159 12.76 -5.25 -15.79
C GLU A 159 13.86 -5.13 -14.73
N CYS A 160 13.63 -5.78 -13.57
CA CYS A 160 14.60 -5.92 -12.51
C CYS A 160 14.59 -7.35 -11.95
N ASN A 161 15.73 -8.01 -11.94
CA ASN A 161 15.90 -9.28 -11.25
C ASN A 161 16.22 -9.03 -9.78
N VAL A 162 15.18 -8.99 -8.94
CA VAL A 162 15.29 -8.71 -7.51
C VAL A 162 16.15 -9.74 -6.78
N SER A 163 16.04 -11.03 -7.15
CA SER A 163 16.86 -12.10 -6.59
C SER A 163 18.35 -11.86 -6.80
N GLU A 164 18.74 -11.51 -8.02
CA GLU A 164 20.12 -11.21 -8.35
C GLU A 164 20.67 -10.00 -7.61
N LYS A 165 19.87 -8.92 -7.52
CA LYS A 165 20.25 -7.68 -6.85
C LYS A 165 20.41 -7.80 -5.35
N LEU A 166 19.62 -8.65 -4.71
CA LEU A 166 19.66 -8.87 -3.26
C LEU A 166 20.62 -9.98 -2.84
N GLY A 167 21.07 -10.80 -3.79
CA GLY A 167 21.94 -11.95 -3.57
C GLY A 167 21.20 -13.23 -3.18
N ASP A 168 21.87 -14.35 -3.40
CA ASP A 168 21.28 -15.70 -3.33
C ASP A 168 20.79 -16.12 -1.94
N LEU A 169 21.24 -15.47 -0.89
CA LEU A 169 20.84 -15.79 0.50
C LEU A 169 19.50 -15.19 0.89
N VAL A 170 18.97 -14.24 0.12
CA VAL A 170 17.68 -13.62 0.42
C VAL A 170 16.56 -14.54 -0.03
N GLN A 171 15.74 -14.96 0.92
CA GLN A 171 14.60 -15.83 0.69
C GLN A 171 13.29 -15.13 1.05
N GLY A 172 12.25 -15.33 0.25
CA GLY A 172 10.92 -14.77 0.45
C GLY A 172 10.26 -14.42 -0.87
N TYR A 173 9.00 -14.06 -0.81
CA TYR A 173 8.24 -13.64 -1.99
C TYR A 173 8.04 -12.14 -1.96
N ILE A 174 8.09 -11.51 -3.14
CA ILE A 174 7.59 -10.13 -3.28
C ILE A 174 6.06 -10.22 -3.18
N ASN A 175 5.47 -9.54 -2.20
CA ASN A 175 4.03 -9.54 -2.00
C ASN A 175 3.37 -8.16 -2.15
N SER A 176 4.17 -7.12 -2.31
CA SER A 176 3.70 -5.82 -2.79
C SER A 176 4.81 -5.09 -3.52
N VAL A 177 4.39 -4.27 -4.45
CA VAL A 177 5.21 -3.36 -5.24
C VAL A 177 4.58 -1.97 -5.15
N SER A 178 5.41 -0.93 -5.08
CA SER A 178 4.91 0.43 -5.05
C SER A 178 5.89 1.38 -5.76
N PHE A 179 5.36 2.26 -6.59
CA PHE A 179 6.13 3.20 -7.39
C PHE A 179 6.08 4.61 -6.82
N ASN A 180 7.24 5.25 -6.71
CA ASN A 180 7.34 6.66 -6.37
C ASN A 180 7.73 7.46 -7.63
N PRO A 181 6.76 8.15 -8.27
CA PRO A 181 7.03 8.86 -9.52
C PRO A 181 7.94 10.08 -9.35
N SER A 182 7.98 10.69 -8.17
CA SER A 182 8.83 11.85 -7.91
C SER A 182 10.32 11.52 -7.79
N LEU A 183 10.62 10.28 -7.42
CA LEU A 183 11.98 9.78 -7.25
C LEU A 183 12.39 8.79 -8.35
N ASP A 184 11.44 8.37 -9.19
CA ASP A 184 11.58 7.29 -10.17
C ASP A 184 12.15 6.02 -9.53
N GLN A 185 11.48 5.57 -8.45
CA GLN A 185 11.94 4.47 -7.61
C GLN A 185 10.83 3.45 -7.37
N VAL A 186 11.20 2.19 -7.37
CA VAL A 186 10.33 1.06 -7.08
C VAL A 186 10.66 0.49 -5.70
N LEU A 187 9.67 0.46 -4.83
CA LEU A 187 9.71 -0.26 -3.56
C LEU A 187 9.15 -1.68 -3.75
N VAL A 188 9.82 -2.66 -3.19
CA VAL A 188 9.30 -4.01 -2.99
C VAL A 188 9.25 -4.37 -1.52
N ASN A 189 8.22 -5.11 -1.18
CA ASN A 189 8.07 -5.74 0.12
C ASN A 189 8.26 -7.25 -0.01
N ILE A 190 9.30 -7.79 0.62
CA ILE A 190 9.66 -9.21 0.59
C ILE A 190 9.23 -9.84 1.91
N GLN A 191 8.38 -10.84 1.80
CA GLN A 191 7.83 -11.57 2.93
C GLN A 191 8.90 -12.40 3.67
N ALA A 192 8.53 -13.01 4.79
CA ALA A 192 9.35 -13.98 5.48
C ALA A 192 9.85 -15.11 4.54
N PRO A 193 11.06 -15.62 4.76
CA PRO A 193 11.91 -15.37 5.91
C PRO A 193 12.75 -14.09 5.84
N ALA A 194 12.94 -13.47 4.66
CA ALA A 194 13.80 -12.28 4.51
C ALA A 194 13.27 -11.04 5.24
N ARG A 195 11.95 -10.80 5.24
CA ARG A 195 11.33 -9.65 5.90
C ARG A 195 12.00 -8.34 5.53
N THR A 196 12.08 -8.07 4.22
CA THR A 196 12.89 -6.99 3.68
C THR A 196 12.04 -5.99 2.90
N LEU A 197 12.27 -4.70 3.14
CA LEU A 197 11.89 -3.62 2.25
C LEU A 197 13.10 -3.26 1.40
N ALA A 198 12.95 -3.20 0.09
CA ALA A 198 14.04 -2.84 -0.80
C ALA A 198 13.56 -1.82 -1.85
N ILE A 199 14.41 -0.85 -2.18
CA ILE A 199 14.14 0.17 -3.19
C ILE A 199 15.13 0.01 -4.33
N PHE A 200 14.61 0.02 -5.55
CA PHE A 200 15.36 -0.05 -6.78
C PHE A 200 15.20 1.23 -7.59
N ASP A 201 16.31 1.64 -8.22
CA ASP A 201 16.31 2.70 -9.22
C ASP A 201 15.57 2.24 -10.47
N HIS A 202 14.57 3.01 -10.89
CA HIS A 202 13.78 2.71 -12.08
C HIS A 202 14.21 3.58 -13.28
N SER A 203 15.00 4.61 -13.06
CA SER A 203 15.40 5.58 -14.09
C SER A 203 16.24 5.00 -15.23
N ASN A 204 16.72 3.77 -15.07
CA ASN A 204 17.56 3.10 -16.06
C ASN A 204 17.45 1.56 -15.96
N SER A 205 17.92 0.87 -17.00
CA SER A 205 17.87 -0.59 -17.10
C SER A 205 18.77 -1.35 -16.11
N LYS A 206 19.67 -0.66 -15.40
CA LYS A 206 20.53 -1.31 -14.39
C LYS A 206 19.75 -1.67 -13.14
N ALA A 207 18.63 -0.97 -12.86
CA ALA A 207 17.79 -1.21 -11.71
C ALA A 207 18.59 -1.40 -10.40
N ASN A 208 19.46 -0.45 -10.09
CA ASN A 208 20.35 -0.57 -8.94
C ASN A 208 19.57 -0.61 -7.63
N LEU A 209 20.01 -1.45 -6.69
CA LEU A 209 19.53 -1.42 -5.32
C LEU A 209 19.97 -0.13 -4.65
N ILE A 210 19.01 0.71 -4.20
CA ILE A 210 19.26 2.00 -3.54
C ILE A 210 19.19 1.87 -2.02
N PHE A 211 18.23 1.07 -1.54
CA PHE A 211 17.94 0.97 -0.13
C PHE A 211 17.51 -0.45 0.23
N LYS A 212 17.89 -0.89 1.43
CA LYS A 212 17.47 -2.15 2.00
C LYS A 212 17.22 -1.99 3.50
N TRP A 213 16.05 -2.43 3.95
CA TRP A 213 15.68 -2.48 5.36
C TRP A 213 15.19 -3.87 5.72
N ASP A 214 15.93 -4.56 6.57
CA ASP A 214 15.64 -5.92 7.05
C ASP A 214 15.71 -6.02 8.59
N LYS A 215 15.59 -4.88 9.29
CA LYS A 215 15.77 -4.79 10.74
C LYS A 215 14.44 -4.67 11.47
N GLY A 216 14.34 -5.35 12.62
CA GLY A 216 13.25 -5.15 13.58
C GLY A 216 11.91 -5.77 13.18
N PHE A 217 11.90 -6.70 12.22
CA PHE A 217 10.71 -7.48 11.88
C PHE A 217 10.88 -8.93 12.30
N THR A 218 9.93 -9.46 13.06
CA THR A 218 9.84 -10.89 13.36
C THR A 218 8.65 -11.54 12.63
N GLY A 219 7.63 -10.74 12.32
CA GLY A 219 6.44 -11.15 11.58
C GLY A 219 6.61 -11.19 10.06
N ARG A 220 5.55 -11.59 9.38
CA ARG A 220 5.48 -11.53 7.91
C ARG A 220 5.14 -10.11 7.48
N LEU A 221 5.89 -9.59 6.52
CA LEU A 221 5.61 -8.27 5.96
C LEU A 221 4.55 -8.37 4.85
N HIS A 222 3.60 -7.43 4.84
CA HIS A 222 2.58 -7.30 3.80
C HIS A 222 2.26 -5.84 3.47
N GLY A 223 1.80 -5.62 2.24
CA GLY A 223 1.22 -4.35 1.82
C GLY A 223 2.15 -3.14 1.96
N GLY A 224 3.47 -3.35 1.87
CA GLY A 224 4.42 -2.24 1.92
C GLY A 224 4.21 -1.30 0.75
N CYS A 225 4.11 0.01 1.02
CA CYS A 225 3.92 1.03 0.01
C CYS A 225 4.65 2.33 0.35
N TRP A 226 4.92 3.12 -0.69
CA TRP A 226 5.34 4.50 -0.53
C TRP A 226 4.20 5.33 0.05
N VAL A 227 4.52 6.22 0.97
CA VAL A 227 3.61 7.30 1.36
C VAL A 227 3.66 8.37 0.27
N THR A 228 2.59 8.49 -0.50
CA THR A 228 2.47 9.40 -1.65
C THR A 228 1.11 10.08 -1.69
N ASP A 229 1.02 11.17 -2.44
CA ASP A 229 -0.21 11.92 -2.69
C ASP A 229 -1.01 11.44 -3.91
N ARG A 230 -0.54 10.40 -4.61
CA ARG A 230 -1.11 9.91 -5.88
C ARG A 230 -2.61 9.56 -5.85
N TYR A 231 -3.12 9.16 -4.70
CA TYR A 231 -4.53 8.80 -4.54
C TYR A 231 -5.45 9.98 -4.22
N LEU A 232 -4.92 11.19 -4.12
CA LEU A 232 -5.69 12.37 -3.71
C LEU A 232 -6.36 13.08 -4.87
N GLY A 233 -5.76 12.99 -6.06
CA GLY A 233 -6.17 13.64 -7.28
C GLY A 233 -5.05 14.45 -7.92
N THR A 234 -5.23 14.82 -9.19
CA THR A 234 -4.29 15.68 -9.92
C THR A 234 -4.50 17.14 -9.53
N ASN A 235 -3.41 17.91 -9.50
CA ASN A 235 -3.42 19.35 -9.20
C ASN A 235 -3.91 19.73 -7.80
N ILE A 236 -3.93 18.79 -6.85
CA ILE A 236 -4.18 19.13 -5.46
C ILE A 236 -2.89 19.65 -4.86
N GLN A 237 -2.92 20.90 -4.44
CA GLN A 237 -1.89 21.41 -3.55
C GLN A 237 -2.21 20.92 -2.14
N ILE A 238 -1.44 19.94 -1.66
CA ILE A 238 -1.52 19.54 -0.27
C ILE A 238 -0.86 20.65 0.55
N PRO A 239 -1.56 21.22 1.54
CA PRO A 239 -0.94 22.18 2.45
C PRO A 239 0.34 21.62 3.08
N ASP A 240 1.35 22.44 3.29
CA ASP A 240 2.63 21.97 3.84
C ASP A 240 2.48 21.33 5.23
N ALA A 241 1.51 21.77 6.00
CA ALA A 241 1.15 21.12 7.26
C ALA A 241 0.71 19.66 7.06
N ASP A 242 -0.12 19.40 6.06
CA ASP A 242 -0.62 18.06 5.74
C ASP A 242 0.49 17.19 5.10
N LYS A 243 1.34 17.78 4.27
CA LYS A 243 2.54 17.06 3.76
C LYS A 243 3.44 16.59 4.89
N LYS A 244 3.60 17.42 5.93
CA LYS A 244 4.37 17.07 7.12
C LYS A 244 3.70 15.96 7.93
N LEU A 245 2.38 16.01 8.08
CA LEU A 245 1.60 14.96 8.75
C LEU A 245 1.62 13.65 7.94
N MET A 246 1.49 13.74 6.64
CA MET A 246 1.49 12.61 5.74
C MET A 246 2.87 11.96 5.62
N ARG A 247 3.96 12.70 5.83
CA ARG A 247 5.36 12.22 5.71
C ARG A 247 5.65 11.58 4.34
N ILE A 248 5.31 12.31 3.26
CA ILE A 248 5.53 11.88 1.87
C ILE A 248 7.01 11.51 1.65
N GLY A 249 7.22 10.35 1.00
CA GLY A 249 8.55 9.79 0.74
C GLY A 249 9.03 8.80 1.79
N ASN A 250 8.26 8.57 2.87
CA ASN A 250 8.45 7.43 3.75
C ASN A 250 7.84 6.15 3.14
N ILE A 251 8.17 5.04 3.76
CA ILE A 251 7.61 3.72 3.45
C ILE A 251 6.77 3.29 4.64
N ILE A 252 5.58 2.72 4.37
CA ILE A 252 4.76 2.11 5.42
C ILE A 252 4.43 0.67 5.06
N THR A 253 4.45 -0.23 6.04
CA THR A 253 4.19 -1.67 5.85
C THR A 253 3.50 -2.29 7.06
N VAL A 254 2.88 -3.44 6.85
CA VAL A 254 2.33 -4.28 7.92
C VAL A 254 3.34 -5.37 8.29
N SER A 255 3.56 -5.58 9.58
CA SER A 255 4.23 -6.76 10.14
C SER A 255 3.22 -7.59 10.93
N ASN A 256 2.67 -8.65 10.29
CA ASN A 256 1.56 -9.40 10.84
C ASN A 256 1.88 -10.08 12.18
N GLY A 257 3.00 -10.81 12.26
CA GLY A 257 3.36 -11.51 13.49
C GLY A 257 3.79 -10.59 14.63
N ASP A 258 4.15 -9.35 14.32
CA ASP A 258 4.48 -8.32 15.31
C ASP A 258 3.24 -7.51 15.72
N ASN A 259 2.10 -7.72 15.04
CA ASN A 259 0.87 -6.92 15.21
C ASN A 259 1.14 -5.41 15.10
N GLN A 260 1.90 -5.01 14.08
CA GLN A 260 2.32 -3.62 13.90
C GLN A 260 2.19 -3.16 12.46
N ALA A 261 1.79 -1.91 12.31
CA ALA A 261 2.13 -1.12 11.13
C ALA A 261 3.39 -0.31 11.43
N VAL A 262 4.33 -0.31 10.50
CA VAL A 262 5.67 0.28 10.69
C VAL A 262 5.95 1.25 9.57
N GLU A 263 6.38 2.46 9.93
CA GLU A 263 6.83 3.47 9.00
C GLU A 263 8.34 3.67 9.10
N VAL A 264 9.00 3.70 7.94
CA VAL A 264 10.45 3.84 7.79
C VAL A 264 10.75 5.03 6.90
N ASN A 265 11.71 5.85 7.28
CA ASN A 265 12.26 6.90 6.42
C ASN A 265 13.51 6.36 5.69
N PRO A 266 13.45 6.14 4.38
CA PRO A 266 14.58 5.58 3.65
C PRO A 266 15.76 6.55 3.51
N LYS A 267 15.55 7.87 3.67
CA LYS A 267 16.60 8.88 3.61
C LYS A 267 17.46 8.90 4.86
N THR A 268 16.85 8.78 6.05
CA THR A 268 17.55 8.75 7.32
C THR A 268 17.90 7.34 7.77
N ASN A 269 17.35 6.32 7.10
CA ASN A 269 17.49 4.91 7.46
C ASN A 269 17.00 4.64 8.90
N GLU A 270 15.85 5.22 9.26
CA GLU A 270 15.28 5.15 10.60
C GLU A 270 13.83 4.68 10.57
N ARG A 271 13.45 3.94 11.61
CA ARG A 271 12.05 3.67 11.92
C ARG A 271 11.44 4.94 12.52
N VAL A 272 10.48 5.53 11.83
CA VAL A 272 9.88 6.81 12.22
C VAL A 272 8.75 6.60 13.21
N GLU A 273 7.92 5.60 12.94
CA GLU A 273 6.72 5.31 13.73
C GLU A 273 6.37 3.84 13.65
N SER A 274 5.74 3.34 14.69
CA SER A 274 5.01 2.09 14.67
C SER A 274 3.82 2.20 15.59
N PHE A 275 2.73 1.59 15.20
CA PHE A 275 1.54 1.50 16.03
C PHE A 275 1.02 0.07 16.03
N ASN A 276 0.52 -0.32 17.20
CA ASN A 276 -0.02 -1.66 17.39
C ASN A 276 -1.43 -1.73 16.77
N TYR A 277 -1.67 -2.81 16.06
CA TYR A 277 -2.97 -3.16 15.54
C TYR A 277 -3.04 -4.67 15.36
N GLU A 278 -4.15 -5.28 15.72
CA GLU A 278 -4.33 -6.73 15.59
C GLU A 278 -4.47 -7.13 14.11
N PHE A 279 -3.37 -7.63 13.56
CA PHE A 279 -3.34 -8.13 12.19
C PHE A 279 -3.56 -9.64 12.15
N SER A 280 -4.29 -10.11 11.16
CA SER A 280 -4.34 -11.53 10.85
C SER A 280 -2.96 -12.05 10.42
N GLU A 281 -2.74 -13.36 10.47
CA GLU A 281 -1.46 -13.96 10.06
C GLU A 281 -1.11 -13.75 8.59
N HIS A 282 -2.09 -13.39 7.75
CA HIS A 282 -1.94 -13.31 6.29
C HIS A 282 -2.53 -12.03 5.74
N GLN A 283 -1.82 -11.47 4.77
CA GLN A 283 -2.22 -10.27 4.04
C GLN A 283 -2.38 -9.04 4.96
N GLY A 284 -2.99 -8.01 4.46
CA GLY A 284 -3.15 -6.74 5.12
C GLY A 284 -2.55 -5.60 4.34
N SER A 285 -3.03 -4.41 4.59
CA SER A 285 -2.52 -3.19 3.97
C SER A 285 -2.64 -2.00 4.89
N VAL A 286 -1.81 -1.02 4.63
CA VAL A 286 -1.82 0.27 5.29
C VAL A 286 -1.67 1.36 4.24
N GLN A 287 -2.32 2.49 4.48
CA GLN A 287 -2.17 3.70 3.67
C GLN A 287 -2.16 4.91 4.59
N ARG A 288 -1.10 5.72 4.53
CA ARG A 288 -1.06 7.01 5.24
C ARG A 288 -1.94 8.01 4.50
N LEU A 289 -2.79 8.71 5.25
CA LEU A 289 -3.74 9.70 4.74
C LEU A 289 -3.23 11.13 5.00
N PRO A 290 -3.72 12.14 4.24
CA PRO A 290 -3.24 13.52 4.34
C PRO A 290 -3.39 14.16 5.72
N ASN A 291 -4.46 13.85 6.44
CA ASN A 291 -4.67 14.33 7.81
C ASN A 291 -3.79 13.64 8.87
N GLY A 292 -2.86 12.78 8.43
CA GLY A 292 -1.98 11.99 9.30
C GLY A 292 -2.60 10.68 9.77
N ASN A 293 -3.88 10.43 9.54
CA ASN A 293 -4.53 9.16 9.87
C ASN A 293 -3.97 8.02 9.00
N THR A 294 -4.29 6.80 9.39
CA THR A 294 -3.87 5.60 8.67
C THR A 294 -5.07 4.71 8.39
N LEU A 295 -5.32 4.45 7.10
CA LEU A 295 -6.26 3.42 6.68
C LEU A 295 -5.60 2.05 6.82
N ILE A 296 -6.28 1.11 7.47
CA ILE A 296 -5.77 -0.22 7.76
C ILE A 296 -6.78 -1.28 7.33
N VAL A 297 -6.24 -2.33 6.74
CA VAL A 297 -6.93 -3.61 6.55
C VAL A 297 -6.10 -4.69 7.23
N SER A 298 -6.68 -5.39 8.19
CA SER A 298 -6.14 -6.68 8.65
C SER A 298 -6.59 -7.74 7.65
N GLY A 299 -5.65 -8.38 6.97
CA GLY A 299 -5.98 -9.36 5.93
C GLY A 299 -6.94 -10.44 6.45
N TYR A 300 -7.87 -10.89 5.64
CA TYR A 300 -8.97 -11.78 6.01
C TYR A 300 -9.97 -11.22 7.04
N SER A 301 -9.79 -10.00 7.53
CA SER A 301 -10.85 -9.33 8.27
C SER A 301 -12.00 -8.94 7.34
N GLN A 302 -13.14 -8.67 7.93
CA GLN A 302 -14.30 -8.10 7.26
C GLN A 302 -14.45 -6.63 7.61
N GLN A 303 -13.32 -5.97 7.92
CA GLN A 303 -13.31 -4.56 8.33
C GLN A 303 -12.17 -3.80 7.68
N ILE A 304 -12.48 -2.56 7.31
CA ILE A 304 -11.54 -1.52 6.94
C ILE A 304 -11.63 -0.45 8.01
N ASN A 305 -10.52 -0.13 8.66
CA ASN A 305 -10.49 0.86 9.73
C ASN A 305 -9.59 2.05 9.36
N GLU A 306 -9.96 3.24 9.82
CA GLU A 306 -9.09 4.41 9.81
C GLU A 306 -8.74 4.76 11.25
N LEU A 307 -7.45 4.84 11.55
CA LEU A 307 -6.92 5.17 12.86
C LEU A 307 -6.34 6.58 12.84
N ASP A 308 -6.56 7.33 13.92
CA ASP A 308 -5.86 8.59 14.13
C ASP A 308 -4.39 8.37 14.56
N ASN A 309 -3.65 9.47 14.76
CA ASN A 309 -2.24 9.42 15.19
C ASN A 309 -2.03 8.83 16.60
N ASN A 310 -3.11 8.63 17.36
CA ASN A 310 -3.06 7.98 18.68
C ASN A 310 -3.41 6.49 18.59
N GLY A 311 -3.69 5.97 17.40
CA GLY A 311 -4.13 4.59 17.18
C GLY A 311 -5.61 4.34 17.49
N LYS A 312 -6.42 5.39 17.69
CA LYS A 312 -7.85 5.28 17.92
C LYS A 312 -8.58 5.12 16.58
N ILE A 313 -9.51 4.18 16.49
CA ILE A 313 -10.37 4.02 15.33
C ILE A 313 -11.34 5.22 15.27
N VAL A 314 -11.27 5.99 14.19
CA VAL A 314 -12.12 7.14 13.90
C VAL A 314 -13.16 6.86 12.81
N TRP A 315 -12.95 5.82 12.02
CA TRP A 315 -13.88 5.35 11.01
C TRP A 315 -13.71 3.83 10.79
N SER A 316 -14.80 3.13 10.52
CA SER A 316 -14.78 1.70 10.23
C SER A 316 -15.86 1.35 9.20
N LEU A 317 -15.51 0.48 8.25
CA LEU A 317 -16.46 -0.10 7.29
C LEU A 317 -16.45 -1.62 7.45
N GLU A 318 -17.60 -2.19 7.83
CA GLU A 318 -17.80 -3.63 7.83
C GLU A 318 -18.16 -4.11 6.42
N THR A 319 -17.62 -5.26 6.04
CA THR A 319 -17.81 -5.86 4.71
C THR A 319 -18.43 -7.26 4.82
N SER A 320 -19.12 -7.69 3.77
CA SER A 320 -19.78 -9.01 3.72
C SER A 320 -18.82 -10.18 3.48
N GLY A 321 -17.54 -9.91 3.27
CA GLY A 321 -16.54 -10.93 2.97
C GLY A 321 -15.12 -10.46 3.27
N ARG A 322 -14.18 -11.38 3.14
CA ARG A 322 -12.75 -11.12 3.39
C ARG A 322 -12.19 -10.14 2.38
N ILE A 323 -11.36 -9.23 2.86
CA ILE A 323 -10.64 -8.22 2.08
C ILE A 323 -9.14 -8.36 2.29
N SER A 324 -8.37 -8.16 1.24
CA SER A 324 -6.91 -8.22 1.31
C SER A 324 -6.29 -6.86 1.50
N ARG A 325 -6.88 -5.85 0.83
CA ARG A 325 -6.35 -4.48 0.78
C ARG A 325 -7.49 -3.51 0.45
N ALA A 326 -7.35 -2.27 0.91
CA ALA A 326 -8.21 -1.16 0.52
C ALA A 326 -7.38 0.10 0.27
N TYR A 327 -7.91 1.00 -0.58
CA TYR A 327 -7.34 2.32 -0.84
C TYR A 327 -8.38 3.40 -0.63
N ARG A 328 -7.98 4.50 0.04
CA ARG A 328 -8.75 5.73 0.14
C ARG A 328 -8.29 6.70 -0.95
N TYR A 329 -9.23 7.08 -1.81
CA TYR A 329 -9.07 8.10 -2.84
C TYR A 329 -9.70 9.40 -2.36
N GLY A 330 -9.02 10.53 -2.57
CA GLY A 330 -9.54 11.84 -2.14
C GLY A 330 -10.78 12.27 -2.91
N LEU A 331 -11.55 13.20 -2.36
CA LEU A 331 -12.78 13.74 -2.99
C LEU A 331 -12.55 14.32 -4.39
N LYS A 332 -11.33 14.80 -4.65
CA LYS A 332 -10.94 15.39 -5.95
C LYS A 332 -10.20 14.42 -6.86
N TYR A 333 -10.24 13.12 -6.58
CA TYR A 333 -9.63 12.13 -7.45
C TYR A 333 -10.37 12.07 -8.79
N GLN A 334 -9.62 12.25 -9.90
CA GLN A 334 -10.18 12.38 -11.24
C GLN A 334 -11.06 11.20 -11.66
N GLY A 335 -10.70 9.99 -11.23
CA GLY A 335 -11.44 8.77 -11.53
C GLY A 335 -12.87 8.75 -11.00
N VAL A 336 -13.25 9.65 -10.10
CA VAL A 336 -14.61 9.77 -9.55
C VAL A 336 -15.26 11.08 -9.98
N LEU A 337 -14.52 12.19 -10.02
CA LEU A 337 -15.07 13.52 -10.31
C LEU A 337 -15.85 13.63 -11.63
N ASN A 338 -15.41 12.90 -12.65
CA ASN A 338 -16.01 12.96 -13.98
C ASN A 338 -17.19 11.98 -14.15
N LYS A 339 -17.63 11.32 -13.08
CA LYS A 339 -18.62 10.25 -13.11
C LYS A 339 -19.86 10.51 -12.22
N ASN A 340 -19.82 11.61 -11.44
CA ASN A 340 -20.94 12.06 -10.61
C ASN A 340 -21.67 13.22 -11.25
#